data_e81246b0d83a4e4fbdb994f4a99db609
#
_entry.id   e81246b0d83a4e4fbdb994f4a99db609
#
_cell.length_a   1.000
_cell.length_b   1.000
_cell.length_c   1.000
_cell.angle_alpha   90.00
_cell.angle_beta   90.00
_cell.angle_gamma   90.00
#
_symmetry.space_group_name_H-M   'P 1'
#
loop_
_entity.id
_entity.type
_entity.pdbx_description
1 polymer ?
#
loop_
_entity_poly.entity_id
_entity_poly.type
_entity_poly.pdbx_seq_one_letter_code
_entity_poly.pdbx_strand_id
1 'polypeptide(L)'
;MREFTKSSKLDNVCYDIRGPVMDAANEMIAQGMDILKLNIGNPAPFGFRAPQKLVDMMKNNLTDTEGYSDSKGLLKSREAIVKYCNAKNIPNVGVNDVYTGNGVSELITLSMNGLLDNGDEVLVPSPDYPLWTASVTLAGGKAVHYICDEQSHWYPDIDDMRKKITCKTKGIVII
;
A
#
# COMPACT_ATOMS: atom_id res chain seq x y z
N MET A 1 15.89 19.31 31.30
CA MET A 1 15.19 19.33 30.00
C MET A 1 14.59 17.94 29.79
N ARG A 2 13.34 17.84 29.35
CA ARG A 2 12.76 16.52 29.01
C ARG A 2 13.43 16.01 27.73
N GLU A 3 13.96 14.81 27.74
CA GLU A 3 14.51 14.15 26.56
C GLU A 3 13.37 13.72 25.63
N PHE A 4 13.46 14.06 24.35
CA PHE A 4 12.49 13.67 23.35
C PHE A 4 12.96 12.40 22.65
N THR A 5 12.19 11.34 22.81
CA THR A 5 12.43 10.05 22.14
C THR A 5 11.34 9.80 21.10
N LYS A 6 11.61 8.87 20.16
CA LYS A 6 10.58 8.39 19.22
C LYS A 6 9.44 7.71 19.98
N SER A 7 8.25 7.65 19.37
CA SER A 7 7.12 6.93 19.94
C SER A 7 7.42 5.43 20.06
N SER A 8 7.04 4.80 21.17
CA SER A 8 7.16 3.35 21.37
C SER A 8 6.35 2.53 20.35
N LYS A 9 5.35 3.12 19.70
CA LYS A 9 4.65 2.50 18.57
C LYS A 9 5.59 2.13 17.41
N LEU A 10 6.73 2.79 17.30
CA LEU A 10 7.73 2.55 16.26
C LEU A 10 8.74 1.46 16.60
N ASP A 11 8.76 0.94 17.81
CA ASP A 11 9.77 -0.02 18.26
C ASP A 11 9.72 -1.36 17.51
N ASN A 12 8.54 -1.75 17.04
CA ASN A 12 8.31 -3.01 16.30
C ASN A 12 7.91 -2.75 14.83
N VAL A 13 8.12 -1.55 14.31
CA VAL A 13 7.81 -1.21 12.91
C VAL A 13 9.07 -1.37 12.07
N CYS A 14 9.16 -2.48 11.36
CA CYS A 14 10.21 -2.73 10.38
C CYS A 14 9.76 -2.25 9.00
N TYR A 15 9.78 -0.93 8.78
CA TYR A 15 9.54 -0.33 7.48
C TYR A 15 10.83 0.26 6.93
N ASP A 16 11.81 -0.60 6.72
CA ASP A 16 13.11 -0.20 6.19
C ASP A 16 13.29 -0.68 4.75
N ILE A 17 12.80 0.13 3.81
CA ILE A 17 12.99 -0.09 2.37
C ILE A 17 14.43 0.24 1.95
N ARG A 18 15.20 0.91 2.82
CA ARG A 18 16.52 1.45 2.53
C ARG A 18 17.64 0.81 3.36
N GLY A 19 17.38 -0.28 4.03
CA GLY A 19 18.31 -0.91 4.96
C GLY A 19 19.67 -1.34 4.40
N PRO A 20 20.39 -2.22 5.10
CA PRO A 20 21.79 -2.56 4.82
C PRO A 20 22.05 -2.99 3.37
N VAL A 21 21.07 -3.61 2.72
CA VAL A 21 21.18 -4.03 1.31
C VAL A 21 21.26 -2.82 0.37
N MET A 22 20.50 -1.75 0.64
CA MET A 22 20.56 -0.53 -0.16
C MET A 22 21.87 0.21 0.06
N ASP A 23 22.37 0.24 1.29
CA ASP A 23 23.65 0.86 1.62
C ASP A 23 24.78 0.16 0.90
N ALA A 24 24.83 -1.17 0.95
CA ALA A 24 25.81 -1.98 0.21
C ALA A 24 25.70 -1.77 -1.32
N ALA A 25 24.47 -1.71 -1.86
CA ALA A 25 24.26 -1.43 -3.28
C ALA A 25 24.77 -0.02 -3.67
N ASN A 26 24.56 0.99 -2.83
CA ASN A 26 25.07 2.33 -3.08
C ASN A 26 26.59 2.41 -3.02
N GLU A 27 27.23 1.69 -2.10
CA GLU A 27 28.70 1.58 -2.05
C GLU A 27 29.26 0.90 -3.32
N MET A 28 28.63 -0.16 -3.79
CA MET A 28 29.02 -0.84 -5.03
C MET A 28 28.87 0.07 -6.25
N ILE A 29 27.78 0.84 -6.33
CA ILE A 29 27.56 1.83 -7.39
C ILE A 29 28.64 2.93 -7.35
N ALA A 30 29.00 3.41 -6.15
CA ALA A 30 30.05 4.41 -5.97
C ALA A 30 31.44 3.89 -6.43
N GLN A 31 31.66 2.57 -6.38
CA GLN A 31 32.85 1.89 -6.92
C GLN A 31 32.78 1.62 -8.43
N GLY A 32 31.73 2.07 -9.11
CA GLY A 32 31.56 1.92 -10.57
C GLY A 32 30.91 0.61 -10.99
N MET A 33 30.33 -0.16 -10.08
CA MET A 33 29.59 -1.36 -10.44
C MET A 33 28.18 -1.03 -10.95
N ASP A 34 27.76 -1.72 -12.00
CA ASP A 34 26.39 -1.63 -12.51
C ASP A 34 25.46 -2.56 -11.71
N ILE A 35 24.49 -2.00 -11.00
CA ILE A 35 23.56 -2.74 -10.14
C ILE A 35 22.16 -2.66 -10.73
N LEU A 36 21.62 -3.81 -11.12
CA LEU A 36 20.22 -3.94 -11.52
C LEU A 36 19.30 -3.93 -10.30
N LYS A 37 18.54 -2.86 -10.12
CA LYS A 37 17.60 -2.70 -9.00
C LYS A 37 16.26 -3.34 -9.35
N LEU A 38 15.92 -4.44 -8.68
CA LEU A 38 14.66 -5.18 -8.85
C LEU A 38 13.68 -4.99 -7.70
N ASN A 39 14.03 -4.16 -6.71
CA ASN A 39 13.28 -3.98 -5.47
C ASN A 39 12.08 -3.03 -5.59
N ILE A 40 12.08 -2.14 -6.58
CA ILE A 40 11.00 -1.16 -6.80
C ILE A 40 10.66 -1.12 -8.29
N GLY A 41 9.37 -1.30 -8.61
CA GLY A 41 8.85 -1.13 -9.96
C GLY A 41 8.82 0.35 -10.34
N ASN A 42 9.81 0.78 -11.13
CA ASN A 42 9.88 2.15 -11.64
C ASN A 42 10.17 2.14 -13.14
N PRO A 43 9.13 2.08 -13.99
CA PRO A 43 9.32 1.95 -15.45
C PRO A 43 9.86 3.21 -16.13
N ALA A 44 9.69 4.40 -15.55
CA ALA A 44 10.06 5.67 -16.21
C ALA A 44 11.55 5.77 -16.59
N PRO A 45 12.54 5.36 -15.77
CA PRO A 45 13.95 5.36 -16.16
C PRO A 45 14.27 4.44 -17.34
N PHE A 46 13.43 3.43 -17.60
CA PHE A 46 13.57 2.48 -18.69
C PHE A 46 12.84 2.92 -19.97
N GLY A 47 12.46 4.20 -20.07
CA GLY A 47 11.85 4.77 -21.27
C GLY A 47 10.32 4.62 -21.36
N PHE A 48 9.69 3.97 -20.42
CA PHE A 48 8.22 3.89 -20.36
C PHE A 48 7.65 5.24 -19.93
N ARG A 49 6.84 5.85 -20.77
CA ARG A 49 6.22 7.15 -20.53
C ARG A 49 4.71 7.02 -20.38
N ALA A 50 4.11 7.93 -19.62
CA ALA A 50 2.66 8.03 -19.59
C ALA A 50 2.12 8.35 -21.00
N PRO A 51 0.95 7.81 -21.38
CA PRO A 51 0.31 8.17 -22.64
C PRO A 51 0.15 9.67 -22.77
N GLN A 52 0.48 10.23 -23.97
CA GLN A 52 0.47 11.69 -24.19
C GLN A 52 -0.88 12.32 -23.85
N LYS A 53 -1.99 11.64 -24.17
CA LYS A 53 -3.35 12.09 -23.82
C LYS A 53 -3.52 12.33 -22.32
N LEU A 54 -2.94 11.47 -21.47
CA LEU A 54 -3.00 11.64 -20.00
C LEU A 54 -2.21 12.88 -19.57
N VAL A 55 -1.01 13.05 -20.14
CA VAL A 55 -0.16 14.21 -19.85
C VAL A 55 -0.85 15.51 -20.24
N ASP A 56 -1.48 15.55 -21.42
CA ASP A 56 -2.21 16.72 -21.91
C ASP A 56 -3.45 17.02 -21.06
N MET A 57 -4.18 15.99 -20.63
CA MET A 57 -5.30 16.18 -19.70
C MET A 57 -4.85 16.79 -18.38
N MET A 58 -3.73 16.34 -17.80
CA MET A 58 -3.20 16.94 -16.58
C MET A 58 -2.81 18.39 -16.77
N LYS A 59 -2.08 18.72 -17.87
CA LYS A 59 -1.68 20.10 -18.18
C LYS A 59 -2.87 21.03 -18.35
N ASN A 60 -3.89 20.59 -19.08
CA ASN A 60 -5.06 21.41 -19.40
C ASN A 60 -6.00 21.64 -18.20
N ASN A 61 -5.94 20.80 -17.18
CA ASN A 61 -6.78 20.94 -15.98
C ASN A 61 -5.99 21.44 -14.75
N LEU A 62 -4.72 21.77 -14.90
CA LEU A 62 -3.87 22.13 -13.77
C LEU A 62 -4.39 23.35 -12.99
N THR A 63 -4.86 24.38 -13.69
CA THR A 63 -5.45 25.59 -13.09
C THR A 63 -6.74 25.32 -12.32
N ASP A 64 -7.49 24.29 -12.71
CA ASP A 64 -8.74 23.92 -12.07
C ASP A 64 -8.53 23.11 -10.78
N THR A 65 -7.27 22.75 -10.46
CA THR A 65 -6.89 21.95 -9.29
C THR A 65 -6.33 22.76 -8.12
N GLU A 66 -6.35 24.08 -8.20
CA GLU A 66 -5.80 24.97 -7.15
C GLU A 66 -6.64 25.00 -5.88
N GLY A 67 -7.93 24.65 -5.96
CA GLY A 67 -8.86 24.70 -4.84
C GLY A 67 -9.02 23.39 -4.08
N TYR A 68 -9.71 23.46 -2.94
CA TYR A 68 -10.14 22.26 -2.23
C TYR A 68 -11.17 21.48 -3.04
N SER A 69 -11.13 20.16 -2.94
CA SER A 69 -12.12 19.25 -3.52
C SER A 69 -12.89 18.48 -2.44
N ASP A 70 -13.89 17.70 -2.85
CA ASP A 70 -14.62 16.79 -1.96
C ASP A 70 -13.65 15.82 -1.26
N SER A 71 -13.83 15.62 0.05
CA SER A 71 -13.00 14.74 0.87
C SER A 71 -12.98 13.28 0.40
N LYS A 72 -14.02 12.84 -0.31
CA LYS A 72 -14.05 11.51 -0.95
C LYS A 72 -13.30 11.48 -2.29
N GLY A 73 -12.90 12.62 -2.81
CA GLY A 73 -12.31 12.79 -4.14
C GLY A 73 -13.32 13.25 -5.19
N LEU A 74 -12.83 13.67 -6.34
CA LEU A 74 -13.62 14.22 -7.43
C LEU A 74 -14.75 13.27 -7.85
N LEU A 75 -16.00 13.79 -7.95
CA LEU A 75 -17.16 12.99 -8.32
C LEU A 75 -16.95 12.22 -9.63
N LYS A 76 -16.45 12.88 -10.67
CA LYS A 76 -16.16 12.24 -11.97
C LYS A 76 -15.19 11.08 -11.86
N SER A 77 -14.19 11.16 -10.98
CA SER A 77 -13.24 10.08 -10.73
C SER A 77 -13.92 8.89 -10.03
N ARG A 78 -14.76 9.17 -9.03
CA ARG A 78 -15.52 8.14 -8.31
C ARG A 78 -16.52 7.43 -9.22
N GLU A 79 -17.22 8.17 -10.10
CA GLU A 79 -18.10 7.60 -11.13
C GLU A 79 -17.34 6.69 -12.10
N ALA A 80 -16.13 7.09 -12.53
CA ALA A 80 -15.28 6.28 -13.39
C ALA A 80 -14.84 4.99 -12.70
N ILE A 81 -14.52 5.04 -11.40
CA ILE A 81 -14.18 3.87 -10.59
C ILE A 81 -15.37 2.92 -10.47
N VAL A 82 -16.57 3.43 -10.20
CA VAL A 82 -17.79 2.61 -10.16
C VAL A 82 -18.02 1.90 -11.49
N LYS A 83 -17.86 2.62 -12.61
CA LYS A 83 -17.95 2.03 -13.94
C LYS A 83 -16.94 0.92 -14.16
N TYR A 84 -15.70 1.12 -13.68
CA TYR A 84 -14.65 0.09 -13.72
C TYR A 84 -15.00 -1.13 -12.87
N CYS A 85 -15.49 -0.92 -11.64
CA CYS A 85 -15.95 -1.99 -10.76
C CYS A 85 -17.04 -2.84 -11.42
N ASN A 86 -18.04 -2.19 -12.04
CA ASN A 86 -19.09 -2.88 -12.77
C ASN A 86 -18.55 -3.71 -13.94
N ALA A 87 -17.60 -3.16 -14.70
CA ALA A 87 -16.95 -3.89 -15.80
C ALA A 87 -16.11 -5.09 -15.33
N LYS A 88 -15.68 -5.09 -14.07
CA LYS A 88 -14.96 -6.18 -13.41
C LYS A 88 -15.87 -7.12 -12.61
N ASN A 89 -17.18 -6.95 -12.70
CA ASN A 89 -18.16 -7.72 -11.94
C ASN A 89 -17.97 -7.66 -10.42
N ILE A 90 -17.49 -6.51 -9.89
CA ILE A 90 -17.43 -6.24 -8.47
C ILE A 90 -18.81 -5.70 -8.06
N PRO A 91 -19.60 -6.45 -7.29
CA PRO A 91 -20.98 -6.09 -6.99
C PRO A 91 -21.07 -5.01 -5.92
N ASN A 92 -22.22 -4.32 -5.88
CA ASN A 92 -22.64 -3.44 -4.80
C ASN A 92 -21.71 -2.26 -4.51
N VAL A 93 -21.02 -1.73 -5.53
CA VAL A 93 -20.20 -0.53 -5.41
C VAL A 93 -20.95 0.65 -5.99
N GLY A 94 -21.37 1.58 -5.14
CA GLY A 94 -21.95 2.87 -5.51
C GLY A 94 -20.93 4.01 -5.40
N VAL A 95 -21.28 5.17 -5.95
CA VAL A 95 -20.38 6.34 -5.94
C VAL A 95 -20.05 6.82 -4.52
N ASN A 96 -20.93 6.56 -3.55
CA ASN A 96 -20.73 6.94 -2.15
C ASN A 96 -19.81 5.98 -1.39
N ASP A 97 -19.54 4.81 -1.95
CA ASP A 97 -18.65 3.79 -1.37
C ASP A 97 -17.20 3.95 -1.84
N VAL A 98 -16.96 4.93 -2.72
CA VAL A 98 -15.63 5.18 -3.30
C VAL A 98 -14.98 6.39 -2.63
N TYR A 99 -13.77 6.16 -2.13
CA TYR A 99 -12.86 7.18 -1.63
C TYR A 99 -11.58 7.13 -2.45
N THR A 100 -11.09 8.27 -2.88
CA THR A 100 -9.81 8.38 -3.58
C THR A 100 -8.74 8.92 -2.65
N GLY A 101 -7.50 8.51 -2.86
CA GLY A 101 -6.36 8.97 -2.08
C GLY A 101 -5.13 9.17 -2.94
N ASN A 102 -4.06 9.64 -2.34
CA ASN A 102 -2.81 9.95 -2.99
C ASN A 102 -1.88 8.70 -3.01
N GLY A 103 -2.26 7.73 -3.83
CA GLY A 103 -1.54 6.47 -3.96
C GLY A 103 -1.97 5.41 -2.93
N VAL A 104 -1.53 4.18 -3.19
CA VAL A 104 -1.91 3.00 -2.38
C VAL A 104 -1.43 3.13 -0.93
N SER A 105 -0.27 3.72 -0.70
CA SER A 105 0.31 3.85 0.65
C SER A 105 -0.56 4.68 1.60
N GLU A 106 -1.12 5.79 1.11
CA GLU A 106 -2.07 6.59 1.89
C GLU A 106 -3.35 5.80 2.18
N LEU A 107 -3.90 5.12 1.16
CA LEU A 107 -5.12 4.34 1.30
C LEU A 107 -4.95 3.17 2.27
N ILE A 108 -3.80 2.49 2.28
CA ILE A 108 -3.47 1.47 3.28
C ILE A 108 -3.52 2.07 4.69
N THR A 109 -2.83 3.19 4.90
CA THR A 109 -2.76 3.84 6.22
C THR A 109 -4.14 4.30 6.67
N LEU A 110 -4.92 4.95 5.81
CA LEU A 110 -6.27 5.41 6.12
C LEU A 110 -7.20 4.23 6.44
N SER A 111 -7.13 3.15 5.65
CA SER A 111 -7.96 1.97 5.87
C SER A 111 -7.67 1.29 7.21
N MET A 112 -6.39 1.12 7.57
CA MET A 112 -6.02 0.52 8.84
C MET A 112 -6.44 1.39 10.03
N ASN A 113 -6.24 2.71 9.95
CA ASN A 113 -6.70 3.63 11.00
C ASN A 113 -8.22 3.69 11.15
N GLY A 114 -8.97 3.53 10.07
CA GLY A 114 -10.44 3.53 10.09
C GLY A 114 -11.06 2.20 10.52
N LEU A 115 -10.31 1.09 10.39
CA LEU A 115 -10.83 -0.26 10.62
C LEU A 115 -10.46 -0.83 11.99
N LEU A 116 -9.27 -0.50 12.53
CA LEU A 116 -8.66 -1.23 13.63
C LEU A 116 -8.76 -0.48 14.96
N ASP A 117 -9.17 -1.22 15.99
CA ASP A 117 -8.97 -0.90 17.39
C ASP A 117 -7.70 -1.59 17.93
N ASN A 118 -7.27 -1.17 19.13
CA ASN A 118 -6.11 -1.79 19.78
C ASN A 118 -6.33 -3.29 20.02
N GLY A 119 -5.44 -4.11 19.48
CA GLY A 119 -5.46 -5.56 19.64
C GLY A 119 -6.28 -6.31 18.61
N ASP A 120 -6.90 -5.63 17.65
CA ASP A 120 -7.49 -6.27 16.48
C ASP A 120 -6.41 -6.91 15.60
N GLU A 121 -6.78 -7.92 14.84
CA GLU A 121 -5.85 -8.68 13.99
C GLU A 121 -6.20 -8.51 12.51
N VAL A 122 -5.15 -8.40 11.68
CA VAL A 122 -5.26 -8.44 10.22
C VAL A 122 -4.33 -9.52 9.69
N LEU A 123 -4.87 -10.42 8.86
CA LEU A 123 -4.05 -11.38 8.15
C LEU A 123 -3.34 -10.67 6.99
N VAL A 124 -2.02 -10.81 6.94
CA VAL A 124 -1.15 -10.19 5.94
C VAL A 124 -0.30 -11.28 5.27
N PRO A 125 -0.12 -11.27 3.94
CA PRO A 125 0.69 -12.29 3.28
C PRO A 125 2.15 -12.25 3.73
N SER A 126 2.84 -13.37 3.63
CA SER A 126 4.30 -13.45 3.84
C SER A 126 4.92 -14.29 2.72
N PRO A 127 5.82 -13.70 1.90
CA PRO A 127 6.34 -12.32 1.96
C PRO A 127 5.32 -11.26 1.56
N ASP A 128 5.50 -10.01 2.02
CA ASP A 128 4.61 -8.88 1.72
C ASP A 128 5.35 -7.58 1.41
N TYR A 129 4.57 -6.55 1.09
CA TYR A 129 5.02 -5.17 1.11
C TYR A 129 4.99 -4.65 2.55
N PRO A 130 6.14 -4.27 3.14
CA PRO A 130 6.29 -3.99 4.58
C PRO A 130 5.33 -2.94 5.14
N LEU A 131 4.76 -2.08 4.30
CA LEU A 131 3.80 -1.06 4.71
C LEU A 131 2.52 -1.65 5.31
N TRP A 132 2.07 -2.82 4.86
CA TRP A 132 0.89 -3.46 5.43
C TRP A 132 1.09 -3.75 6.91
N THR A 133 2.16 -4.45 7.25
CA THR A 133 2.53 -4.75 8.64
C THR A 133 2.75 -3.48 9.46
N ALA A 134 3.46 -2.50 8.91
CA ALA A 134 3.72 -1.23 9.56
C ALA A 134 2.41 -0.47 9.86
N SER A 135 1.51 -0.36 8.88
CA SER A 135 0.25 0.37 9.04
C SER A 135 -0.70 -0.30 10.04
N VAL A 136 -0.78 -1.63 10.04
CA VAL A 136 -1.55 -2.38 11.05
C VAL A 136 -1.01 -2.10 12.44
N THR A 137 0.31 -2.18 12.64
CA THR A 137 0.97 -1.94 13.93
C THR A 137 0.77 -0.51 14.41
N LEU A 138 0.94 0.47 13.54
CA LEU A 138 0.77 1.89 13.87
C LEU A 138 -0.68 2.26 14.21
N ALA A 139 -1.65 1.56 13.59
CA ALA A 139 -3.07 1.68 13.92
C ALA A 139 -3.46 0.98 15.24
N GLY A 140 -2.52 0.31 15.92
CA GLY A 140 -2.76 -0.40 17.18
C GLY A 140 -3.17 -1.86 17.01
N GLY A 141 -3.26 -2.35 15.79
CA GLY A 141 -3.55 -3.74 15.48
C GLY A 141 -2.31 -4.65 15.50
N LYS A 142 -2.55 -5.93 15.26
CA LYS A 142 -1.52 -6.96 15.14
C LYS A 142 -1.58 -7.57 13.74
N ALA A 143 -0.49 -7.48 12.99
CA ALA A 143 -0.33 -8.20 11.74
C ALA A 143 -0.07 -9.68 12.01
N VAL A 144 -0.90 -10.54 11.43
CA VAL A 144 -0.79 -12.01 11.54
C VAL A 144 -0.46 -12.52 10.13
N HIS A 145 0.80 -12.94 9.93
CA HIS A 145 1.26 -13.33 8.61
C HIS A 145 0.79 -14.74 8.24
N TYR A 146 0.18 -14.86 7.05
CA TYR A 146 -0.10 -16.15 6.43
C TYR A 146 0.90 -16.46 5.32
N ILE A 147 1.11 -17.73 5.03
CA ILE A 147 2.14 -18.20 4.10
C ILE A 147 1.67 -18.05 2.66
N CYS A 148 2.54 -17.48 1.82
CA CYS A 148 2.48 -17.58 0.37
C CYS A 148 3.74 -18.33 -0.09
N ASP A 149 3.63 -19.62 -0.41
CA ASP A 149 4.76 -20.47 -0.71
C ASP A 149 5.21 -20.32 -2.17
N GLU A 150 6.52 -20.20 -2.37
CA GLU A 150 7.13 -20.16 -3.70
C GLU A 150 6.78 -21.38 -4.56
N GLN A 151 6.78 -22.57 -3.95
CA GLN A 151 6.45 -23.83 -4.65
C GLN A 151 4.98 -23.90 -5.07
N SER A 152 4.12 -23.13 -4.42
CA SER A 152 2.71 -22.94 -4.76
C SER A 152 2.47 -21.68 -5.60
N HIS A 153 3.49 -21.24 -6.35
CA HIS A 153 3.41 -20.02 -7.18
C HIS A 153 2.97 -18.77 -6.42
N TRP A 154 3.36 -18.66 -5.16
CA TRP A 154 3.02 -17.55 -4.24
C TRP A 154 1.53 -17.42 -3.93
N TYR A 155 0.73 -18.46 -4.23
CA TYR A 155 -0.68 -18.46 -3.80
C TYR A 155 -0.80 -18.56 -2.27
N PRO A 156 -1.82 -17.91 -1.69
CA PRO A 156 -2.11 -18.02 -0.27
C PRO A 156 -2.37 -19.46 0.17
N ASP A 157 -1.72 -19.89 1.26
CA ASP A 157 -2.06 -21.15 1.93
C ASP A 157 -3.36 -20.97 2.72
N ILE A 158 -4.45 -21.47 2.17
CA ILE A 158 -5.80 -21.34 2.74
C ILE A 158 -5.92 -22.07 4.08
N ASP A 159 -5.22 -23.18 4.28
CA ASP A 159 -5.28 -23.91 5.53
C ASP A 159 -4.48 -23.22 6.64
N ASP A 160 -3.35 -22.60 6.28
CA ASP A 160 -2.62 -21.73 7.20
C ASP A 160 -3.45 -20.50 7.59
N MET A 161 -4.11 -19.86 6.63
CA MET A 161 -5.01 -18.74 6.88
C MET A 161 -6.14 -19.12 7.84
N ARG A 162 -6.82 -20.25 7.61
CA ARG A 162 -7.91 -20.74 8.47
C ARG A 162 -7.46 -20.95 9.92
N LYS A 163 -6.26 -21.48 10.12
CA LYS A 163 -5.68 -21.68 11.46
C LYS A 163 -5.37 -20.37 12.19
N LYS A 164 -5.15 -19.30 11.44
CA LYS A 164 -4.73 -17.98 11.95
C LYS A 164 -5.89 -17.01 12.17
N ILE A 165 -7.07 -17.32 11.64
CA ILE A 165 -8.28 -16.52 11.89
C ILE A 165 -8.74 -16.72 13.34
N THR A 166 -8.96 -15.61 14.04
CA THR A 166 -9.48 -15.58 15.41
C THR A 166 -10.71 -14.67 15.51
N CYS A 167 -11.33 -14.59 16.68
CA CYS A 167 -12.42 -13.63 16.93
C CYS A 167 -11.97 -12.15 16.87
N LYS A 168 -10.66 -11.89 16.82
CA LYS A 168 -10.07 -10.56 16.69
C LYS A 168 -9.74 -10.19 15.25
N THR A 169 -9.87 -11.12 14.32
CA THR A 169 -9.55 -10.89 12.91
C THR A 169 -10.57 -9.95 12.29
N LYS A 170 -10.14 -8.76 11.90
CA LYS A 170 -10.95 -7.71 11.25
C LYS A 170 -10.83 -7.71 9.74
N GLY A 171 -9.72 -8.20 9.21
CA GLY A 171 -9.48 -8.15 7.77
C GLY A 171 -8.42 -9.14 7.30
N ILE A 172 -8.43 -9.37 6.00
CA ILE A 172 -7.43 -10.18 5.28
C ILE A 172 -6.92 -9.34 4.12
N VAL A 173 -5.62 -9.17 4.05
CA VAL A 173 -4.95 -8.51 2.92
C VAL A 173 -4.66 -9.55 1.86
N ILE A 174 -5.04 -9.28 0.62
CA ILE A 174 -4.72 -10.08 -0.57
C ILE A 174 -4.03 -9.15 -1.57
N ILE A 175 -2.88 -9.56 -2.08
CA ILE A 175 -2.04 -8.78 -3.00
C ILE A 175 -1.84 -9.58 -4.29
#